data_5d0e0d8cd31bd8d5156edb33ef1cf28b
#
_entry.id   5d0e0d8cd31bd8d5156edb33ef1cf28b
#
_cell.length_a   1.000
_cell.length_b   1.000
_cell.length_c   1.000
_cell.angle_alpha   90.00
_cell.angle_beta   90.00
_cell.angle_gamma   90.00
#
_symmetry.space_group_name_H-M   'P 1'
#
loop_
_entity.id
_entity.type
_entity.pdbx_description
1 polymer ?
#
loop_
_entity_poly.entity_id
_entity_poly.type
_entity_poly.pdbx_seq_one_letter_code
_entity_poly.pdbx_strand_id
1 'polypeptide(L)'
;MLEACLEIFERQPDIDKLILDTYAPAEGTYVIMAYENGQFVQKEWIEVKKDKKSGEALLTYREREAISRPDYYCKLVDMNKPVDPKKVIQSNSYLGFVIKKESLTNGKLTKDIITQYYNILRNPRIKYTKKQDQELYDVIEEQVGPANYENIDIVEQWINENIFSFADKLTGKDYLKIFFQMDHADHETEGKRYYIPNIYNKNDYNENLSDEVYGVANNNVGFNDKKPYLKHRDRKCSFPNMENLDKAIRKQKFFD
;
A
#
# COMPACT_ATOMS: atom_id res chain seq x y z
N MET A 1 -1.85 -12.36 26.16
CA MET A 1 -3.03 -11.55 25.76
C MET A 1 -3.07 -11.34 24.25
N LEU A 2 -2.10 -10.70 23.60
CA LEU A 2 -2.13 -10.46 22.14
C LEU A 2 -2.25 -11.76 21.32
N GLU A 3 -1.50 -12.81 21.64
CA GLU A 3 -1.60 -14.11 20.95
C GLU A 3 -3.04 -14.68 21.00
N ALA A 4 -3.69 -14.62 22.15
CA ALA A 4 -5.08 -15.09 22.28
C ALA A 4 -6.05 -14.24 21.42
N CYS A 5 -5.81 -12.93 21.31
CA CYS A 5 -6.61 -12.08 20.43
C CYS A 5 -6.37 -12.44 18.93
N LEU A 6 -5.13 -12.70 18.54
CA LEU A 6 -4.79 -13.13 17.20
C LEU A 6 -5.44 -14.48 16.85
N GLU A 7 -5.42 -15.44 17.78
CA GLU A 7 -6.10 -16.74 17.59
C GLU A 7 -7.61 -16.58 17.40
N ILE A 8 -8.27 -15.68 18.14
CA ILE A 8 -9.70 -15.39 17.98
C ILE A 8 -9.97 -14.73 16.64
N PHE A 9 -9.11 -13.77 16.25
CA PHE A 9 -9.21 -13.08 14.97
C PHE A 9 -9.09 -14.06 13.80
N GLU A 10 -8.14 -14.97 13.85
CA GLU A 10 -7.93 -15.99 12.80
C GLU A 10 -9.05 -17.03 12.65
N ARG A 11 -9.86 -17.19 13.70
CA ARG A 11 -11.06 -18.06 13.65
C ARG A 11 -12.24 -17.39 12.96
N GLN A 12 -12.13 -16.11 12.59
CA GLN A 12 -13.20 -15.45 11.84
C GLN A 12 -13.31 -16.08 10.44
N PRO A 13 -14.54 -16.28 9.95
CA PRO A 13 -14.76 -17.00 8.68
C PRO A 13 -14.24 -16.25 7.45
N ASP A 14 -14.18 -14.92 7.52
CA ASP A 14 -13.72 -14.05 6.43
C ASP A 14 -13.04 -12.81 7.01
N ILE A 15 -11.72 -12.92 7.20
CA ILE A 15 -10.89 -11.86 7.78
C ILE A 15 -10.80 -10.66 6.83
N ASP A 16 -10.65 -10.89 5.53
CA ASP A 16 -10.49 -9.81 4.56
C ASP A 16 -11.80 -9.00 4.47
N LYS A 17 -12.94 -9.66 4.51
CA LYS A 17 -14.24 -8.99 4.58
C LYS A 17 -14.36 -8.16 5.87
N LEU A 18 -13.97 -8.70 7.02
CA LEU A 18 -14.01 -7.98 8.30
C LEU A 18 -13.17 -6.70 8.24
N ILE A 19 -11.96 -6.78 7.72
CA ILE A 19 -11.07 -5.63 7.53
C ILE A 19 -11.71 -4.60 6.59
N LEU A 20 -12.21 -5.03 5.44
CA LEU A 20 -12.80 -4.11 4.46
C LEU A 20 -14.10 -3.46 4.94
N ASP A 21 -14.92 -4.17 5.72
CA ASP A 21 -16.14 -3.63 6.32
C ASP A 21 -15.84 -2.54 7.36
N THR A 22 -14.72 -2.67 8.08
CA THR A 22 -14.27 -1.69 9.08
C THR A 22 -13.36 -0.60 8.51
N TYR A 23 -12.86 -0.80 7.30
CA TYR A 23 -11.95 0.15 6.66
C TYR A 23 -12.57 1.55 6.50
N ALA A 24 -11.85 2.58 6.93
CA ALA A 24 -12.29 3.98 6.87
C ALA A 24 -11.50 4.74 5.79
N PRO A 25 -12.06 4.90 4.58
CA PRO A 25 -11.44 5.67 3.51
C PRO A 25 -11.11 7.09 3.94
N ALA A 26 -9.97 7.60 3.49
CA ALA A 26 -9.57 8.99 3.75
C ALA A 26 -10.43 9.96 2.91
N GLU A 27 -10.52 11.23 3.34
CA GLU A 27 -11.16 12.26 2.51
C GLU A 27 -10.42 12.43 1.20
N GLY A 28 -11.18 12.61 0.12
CA GLY A 28 -10.63 12.77 -1.22
C GLY A 28 -11.59 12.44 -2.34
N THR A 29 -11.08 12.62 -3.56
CA THR A 29 -11.75 12.21 -4.79
C THR A 29 -11.23 10.84 -5.20
N TYR A 30 -12.14 9.89 -5.37
CA TYR A 30 -11.86 8.51 -5.78
C TYR A 30 -12.42 8.29 -7.18
N VAL A 31 -11.57 7.81 -8.08
CA VAL A 31 -11.94 7.52 -9.46
C VAL A 31 -11.66 6.06 -9.76
N ILE A 32 -12.67 5.34 -10.22
CA ILE A 32 -12.53 3.94 -10.64
C ILE A 32 -12.52 3.90 -12.16
N MET A 33 -11.45 3.34 -12.71
CA MET A 33 -11.23 3.16 -14.14
C MET A 33 -11.25 1.67 -14.48
N ALA A 34 -12.02 1.24 -15.46
CA ALA A 34 -11.98 -0.14 -15.96
C ALA A 34 -11.36 -0.18 -17.36
N TYR A 35 -10.50 -1.15 -17.60
CA TYR A 35 -9.91 -1.38 -18.92
C TYR A 35 -10.84 -2.24 -19.77
N GLU A 36 -11.39 -1.66 -20.82
CA GLU A 36 -12.40 -2.30 -21.68
C GLU A 36 -12.09 -1.98 -23.15
N ASN A 37 -12.05 -2.99 -23.99
CA ASN A 37 -11.84 -2.84 -25.44
C ASN A 37 -10.59 -2.01 -25.81
N GLY A 38 -9.51 -2.18 -25.07
CA GLY A 38 -8.23 -1.50 -25.32
C GLY A 38 -8.11 -0.08 -24.76
N GLN A 39 -9.05 0.37 -23.95
CA GLN A 39 -9.03 1.71 -23.34
C GLN A 39 -9.58 1.73 -21.92
N PHE A 40 -9.17 2.72 -21.12
CA PHE A 40 -9.76 2.94 -19.81
C PHE A 40 -11.05 3.74 -19.90
N VAL A 41 -12.09 3.24 -19.25
CA VAL A 41 -13.42 3.88 -19.11
C VAL A 41 -13.63 4.21 -17.64
N GLN A 42 -14.01 5.46 -17.34
CA GLN A 42 -14.37 5.87 -15.98
C GLN A 42 -15.69 5.22 -15.58
N LYS A 43 -15.67 4.44 -14.49
CA LYS A 43 -16.88 3.79 -13.94
C LYS A 43 -17.51 4.58 -12.81
N GLU A 44 -16.67 5.08 -11.89
CA GLU A 44 -17.15 5.81 -10.72
C GLU A 44 -16.30 7.07 -10.49
N TRP A 45 -16.96 8.09 -9.95
CA TRP A 45 -16.33 9.31 -9.40
C TRP A 45 -16.98 9.58 -8.06
N ILE A 46 -16.25 9.41 -6.97
CA ILE A 46 -16.78 9.43 -5.61
C ILE A 46 -16.02 10.47 -4.80
N GLU A 47 -16.76 11.42 -4.21
CA GLU A 47 -16.21 12.41 -3.29
C GLU A 47 -16.39 11.94 -1.84
N VAL A 48 -15.32 11.49 -1.22
CA VAL A 48 -15.34 11.08 0.18
C VAL A 48 -15.14 12.28 1.09
N LYS A 49 -16.16 12.56 1.90
CA LYS A 49 -16.12 13.56 2.98
C LYS A 49 -16.35 12.87 4.31
N LYS A 50 -15.85 13.43 5.38
CA LYS A 50 -16.10 12.95 6.74
C LYS A 50 -17.14 13.82 7.44
N ASP A 51 -18.01 13.18 8.18
CA ASP A 51 -18.86 13.88 9.12
C ASP A 51 -18.01 14.55 10.20
N LYS A 52 -18.23 15.84 10.44
CA LYS A 52 -17.40 16.63 11.36
C LYS A 52 -17.55 16.21 12.84
N LYS A 53 -18.65 15.53 13.20
CA LYS A 53 -18.93 15.14 14.59
C LYS A 53 -18.48 13.72 14.86
N SER A 54 -18.85 12.77 13.98
CA SER A 54 -18.51 11.36 14.14
C SER A 54 -17.12 11.00 13.58
N GLY A 55 -16.62 11.77 12.60
CA GLY A 55 -15.40 11.45 11.85
C GLY A 55 -15.58 10.35 10.81
N GLU A 56 -16.80 9.84 10.67
CA GLU A 56 -17.12 8.76 9.73
C GLU A 56 -17.20 9.26 8.29
N ALA A 57 -16.79 8.41 7.35
CA ALA A 57 -16.91 8.71 5.93
C ALA A 57 -18.39 8.67 5.50
N LEU A 58 -18.82 9.75 4.86
CA LEU A 58 -20.18 9.89 4.30
C LEU A 58 -20.23 9.18 2.94
N LEU A 59 -20.51 7.88 2.96
CA LEU A 59 -20.55 7.01 1.79
C LEU A 59 -21.78 6.13 1.85
N THR A 60 -22.40 5.89 0.69
CA THR A 60 -23.34 4.81 0.53
C THR A 60 -22.65 3.45 0.62
N TYR A 61 -23.41 2.39 0.87
CA TYR A 61 -22.87 1.02 0.90
C TYR A 61 -22.15 0.67 -0.41
N ARG A 62 -22.76 0.98 -1.57
CA ARG A 62 -22.21 0.73 -2.90
C ARG A 62 -20.88 1.47 -3.13
N GLU A 63 -20.82 2.75 -2.76
CA GLU A 63 -19.58 3.55 -2.88
C GLU A 63 -18.48 2.98 -2.01
N ARG A 64 -18.79 2.63 -0.75
CA ARG A 64 -17.83 1.99 0.16
C ARG A 64 -17.29 0.69 -0.43
N GLU A 65 -18.16 -0.19 -0.91
CA GLU A 65 -17.77 -1.45 -1.55
C GLU A 65 -16.85 -1.22 -2.75
N ALA A 66 -17.14 -0.23 -3.58
CA ALA A 66 -16.33 0.08 -4.78
C ALA A 66 -14.91 0.53 -4.45
N ILE A 67 -14.70 1.28 -3.35
CA ILE A 67 -13.40 1.90 -3.07
C ILE A 67 -12.60 1.22 -1.96
N SER A 68 -13.22 0.51 -1.02
CA SER A 68 -12.51 -0.02 0.16
C SER A 68 -11.42 -1.01 -0.22
N ARG A 69 -11.69 -1.98 -1.08
CA ARG A 69 -10.71 -2.99 -1.50
C ARG A 69 -9.51 -2.37 -2.23
N PRO A 70 -9.69 -1.61 -3.32
CA PRO A 70 -8.57 -1.01 -4.02
C PRO A 70 -7.78 -0.02 -3.15
N ASP A 71 -8.44 0.79 -2.33
CA ASP A 71 -7.76 1.75 -1.44
C ASP A 71 -6.94 1.03 -0.36
N TYR A 72 -7.49 -0.01 0.24
CA TYR A 72 -6.80 -0.79 1.26
C TYR A 72 -5.52 -1.44 0.73
N TYR A 73 -5.59 -2.14 -0.40
CA TYR A 73 -4.45 -2.88 -0.95
C TYR A 73 -3.44 -2.01 -1.69
N CYS A 74 -3.83 -0.82 -2.17
CA CYS A 74 -2.89 0.12 -2.80
C CYS A 74 -2.22 1.07 -1.80
N LYS A 75 -2.62 1.08 -0.51
CA LYS A 75 -2.02 1.96 0.51
C LYS A 75 -0.57 1.60 0.81
N LEU A 76 0.21 2.59 1.21
CA LEU A 76 1.56 2.37 1.73
C LEU A 76 1.50 1.69 3.11
N VAL A 77 2.41 0.78 3.38
CA VAL A 77 2.62 0.20 4.73
C VAL A 77 3.12 1.28 5.70
N ASP A 78 4.03 2.12 5.24
CA ASP A 78 4.61 3.24 6.00
C ASP A 78 4.89 4.41 5.04
N MET A 79 4.48 5.61 5.43
CA MET A 79 4.76 6.86 4.69
C MET A 79 6.26 7.15 4.53
N ASN A 80 7.12 6.49 5.30
CA ASN A 80 8.58 6.59 5.16
C ASN A 80 9.15 5.57 4.16
N LYS A 81 8.33 4.65 3.66
CA LYS A 81 8.73 3.59 2.73
C LYS A 81 7.92 3.61 1.42
N PRO A 82 7.70 4.77 0.81
CA PRO A 82 6.93 4.84 -0.43
C PRO A 82 7.68 4.20 -1.58
N VAL A 83 6.96 3.78 -2.61
CA VAL A 83 7.56 3.34 -3.88
C VAL A 83 8.24 4.53 -4.56
N ASP A 84 7.54 5.67 -4.63
CA ASP A 84 8.11 6.93 -5.14
C ASP A 84 9.12 7.54 -4.14
N PRO A 85 10.42 7.65 -4.49
CA PRO A 85 11.43 8.25 -3.61
C PRO A 85 11.15 9.72 -3.28
N LYS A 86 10.41 10.43 -4.12
CA LYS A 86 10.03 11.84 -3.91
C LYS A 86 8.80 12.00 -3.02
N LYS A 87 8.11 10.90 -2.69
CA LYS A 87 6.90 10.87 -1.83
C LYS A 87 5.74 11.71 -2.37
N VAL A 88 5.69 11.94 -3.67
CA VAL A 88 4.58 12.62 -4.34
C VAL A 88 3.47 11.63 -4.62
N ILE A 89 3.81 10.45 -5.18
CA ILE A 89 2.89 9.36 -5.43
C ILE A 89 2.87 8.45 -4.19
N GLN A 90 1.69 8.24 -3.62
CA GLN A 90 1.49 7.58 -2.32
C GLN A 90 0.73 6.25 -2.47
N SER A 91 0.99 5.53 -3.53
CA SER A 91 0.50 4.17 -3.73
C SER A 91 1.65 3.18 -3.85
N ASN A 92 1.36 1.91 -3.60
CA ASN A 92 2.33 0.82 -3.66
C ASN A 92 2.05 -0.17 -4.79
N SER A 93 1.15 0.17 -5.72
CA SER A 93 0.71 -0.71 -6.81
C SER A 93 0.44 0.10 -8.06
N TYR A 94 0.70 -0.47 -9.24
CA TYR A 94 0.33 0.18 -10.51
C TYR A 94 -1.19 0.26 -10.71
N LEU A 95 -1.96 -0.57 -10.00
CA LEU A 95 -3.41 -0.51 -10.01
C LEU A 95 -4.00 0.64 -9.18
N GLY A 96 -3.14 1.43 -8.54
CA GLY A 96 -3.54 2.62 -7.79
C GLY A 96 -2.59 3.79 -8.04
N PHE A 97 -3.15 4.98 -8.25
CA PHE A 97 -2.40 6.22 -8.35
C PHE A 97 -2.95 7.23 -7.33
N VAL A 98 -2.20 7.45 -6.27
CA VAL A 98 -2.62 8.26 -5.11
C VAL A 98 -1.70 9.44 -4.95
N ILE A 99 -2.26 10.65 -4.99
CA ILE A 99 -1.51 11.91 -4.82
C ILE A 99 -2.33 12.91 -4.00
N LYS A 100 -1.68 13.90 -3.40
CA LYS A 100 -2.38 15.08 -2.90
C LYS A 100 -2.84 15.95 -4.08
N LYS A 101 -4.07 16.46 -4.05
CA LYS A 101 -4.62 17.31 -5.11
C LYS A 101 -3.72 18.53 -5.38
N GLU A 102 -3.15 19.13 -4.34
CA GLU A 102 -2.22 20.26 -4.48
C GLU A 102 -0.95 19.91 -5.29
N SER A 103 -0.56 18.63 -5.40
CA SER A 103 0.63 18.23 -6.16
C SER A 103 0.46 18.42 -7.67
N LEU A 104 -0.79 18.45 -8.17
CA LEU A 104 -1.10 18.77 -9.56
C LEU A 104 -0.95 20.28 -9.85
N THR A 105 -1.33 21.13 -8.90
CA THR A 105 -1.40 22.58 -9.12
C THR A 105 -0.11 23.31 -8.75
N ASN A 106 0.69 22.77 -7.83
CA ASN A 106 1.94 23.40 -7.36
C ASN A 106 3.21 22.90 -8.08
N GLY A 107 3.05 22.08 -9.13
CA GLY A 107 4.16 21.55 -9.93
C GLY A 107 5.02 20.49 -9.24
N LYS A 108 4.58 19.92 -8.11
CA LYS A 108 5.30 18.82 -7.45
C LYS A 108 5.22 17.52 -8.24
N LEU A 109 4.06 17.24 -8.85
CA LEU A 109 3.95 16.10 -9.75
C LEU A 109 4.50 16.49 -11.12
N THR A 110 5.49 15.75 -11.59
CA THR A 110 6.09 15.92 -12.92
C THR A 110 6.07 14.59 -13.67
N LYS A 111 6.22 14.65 -15.00
CA LYS A 111 6.35 13.43 -15.83
C LYS A 111 7.54 12.58 -15.41
N ASP A 112 8.65 13.20 -15.03
CA ASP A 112 9.84 12.48 -14.55
C ASP A 112 9.55 11.66 -13.27
N ILE A 113 8.77 12.21 -12.33
CA ILE A 113 8.36 11.49 -11.12
C ILE A 113 7.45 10.32 -11.48
N ILE A 114 6.52 10.51 -12.41
CA ILE A 114 5.64 9.44 -12.91
C ILE A 114 6.50 8.33 -13.53
N THR A 115 7.39 8.67 -14.44
CA THR A 115 8.29 7.70 -15.10
C THR A 115 9.17 6.96 -14.09
N GLN A 116 9.76 7.66 -13.11
CA GLN A 116 10.57 7.02 -12.06
C GLN A 116 9.73 6.05 -11.21
N TYR A 117 8.52 6.43 -10.85
CA TYR A 117 7.61 5.58 -10.10
C TYR A 117 7.28 4.28 -10.86
N TYR A 118 6.89 4.38 -12.13
CA TYR A 118 6.57 3.21 -12.95
C TYR A 118 7.81 2.37 -13.31
N ASN A 119 8.99 2.96 -13.44
CA ASN A 119 10.24 2.21 -13.58
C ASN A 119 10.55 1.32 -12.37
N ILE A 120 10.28 1.81 -11.15
CA ILE A 120 10.41 0.99 -9.95
C ILE A 120 9.36 -0.12 -9.94
N LEU A 121 8.12 0.15 -10.36
CA LEU A 121 7.07 -0.87 -10.44
C LEU A 121 7.41 -1.98 -11.45
N ARG A 122 8.07 -1.65 -12.57
CA ARG A 122 8.58 -2.65 -13.52
C ARG A 122 9.73 -3.46 -12.95
N ASN A 123 10.66 -2.79 -12.29
CA ASN A 123 11.83 -3.43 -11.70
C ASN A 123 11.97 -3.06 -10.21
N PRO A 124 11.27 -3.76 -9.32
CA PRO A 124 11.32 -3.50 -7.88
C PRO A 124 12.72 -3.58 -7.27
N ARG A 125 13.65 -4.31 -7.90
CA ARG A 125 15.04 -4.43 -7.44
C ARG A 125 15.83 -3.11 -7.53
N ILE A 126 15.35 -2.13 -8.30
CA ILE A 126 15.89 -0.76 -8.26
C ILE A 126 15.72 -0.14 -6.87
N LYS A 127 14.60 -0.45 -6.19
CA LYS A 127 14.31 0.02 -4.82
C LYS A 127 14.99 -0.84 -3.78
N TYR A 128 14.98 -2.15 -3.95
CA TYR A 128 15.49 -3.13 -3.01
C TYR A 128 16.93 -3.50 -3.36
N THR A 129 17.89 -2.62 -2.95
CA THR A 129 19.31 -2.77 -3.32
C THR A 129 20.12 -3.56 -2.28
N LYS A 130 19.65 -3.63 -1.03
CA LYS A 130 20.31 -4.39 0.02
C LYS A 130 19.91 -5.87 -0.03
N LYS A 131 20.83 -6.74 0.37
CA LYS A 131 20.59 -8.19 0.39
C LYS A 131 19.32 -8.56 1.14
N GLN A 132 19.12 -8.02 2.34
CA GLN A 132 17.94 -8.31 3.17
C GLN A 132 16.61 -7.82 2.54
N ASP A 133 16.65 -6.72 1.80
CA ASP A 133 15.48 -6.22 1.06
C ASP A 133 15.16 -7.16 -0.11
N GLN A 134 16.20 -7.64 -0.80
CA GLN A 134 16.06 -8.57 -1.94
C GLN A 134 15.53 -9.92 -1.50
N GLU A 135 16.02 -10.47 -0.39
CA GLU A 135 15.52 -11.74 0.17
C GLU A 135 14.02 -11.70 0.43
N LEU A 136 13.49 -10.62 1.01
CA LEU A 136 12.05 -10.45 1.21
C LEU A 136 11.28 -10.27 -0.11
N TYR A 137 11.88 -9.57 -1.07
CA TYR A 137 11.25 -9.42 -2.37
C TYR A 137 11.23 -10.74 -3.16
N ASP A 138 12.29 -11.53 -3.08
CA ASP A 138 12.36 -12.85 -3.72
C ASP A 138 11.24 -13.78 -3.21
N VAL A 139 11.01 -13.81 -1.89
CA VAL A 139 9.92 -14.58 -1.30
C VAL A 139 8.56 -14.21 -1.89
N ILE A 140 8.27 -12.93 -2.07
CA ILE A 140 6.98 -12.52 -2.63
C ILE A 140 6.92 -12.71 -4.14
N GLU A 141 8.01 -12.48 -4.87
CA GLU A 141 8.05 -12.70 -6.32
C GLU A 141 7.82 -14.16 -6.69
N GLU A 142 8.30 -15.11 -5.88
CA GLU A 142 8.00 -16.54 -6.03
C GLU A 142 6.49 -16.84 -5.87
N GLN A 143 5.80 -16.11 -4.99
CA GLN A 143 4.37 -16.30 -4.73
C GLN A 143 3.46 -15.66 -5.79
N VAL A 144 3.79 -14.44 -6.23
CA VAL A 144 2.91 -13.63 -7.10
C VAL A 144 3.41 -13.53 -8.54
N GLY A 145 4.56 -14.12 -8.85
CA GLY A 145 5.20 -14.03 -10.16
C GLY A 145 5.86 -12.67 -10.42
N PRO A 146 6.48 -12.49 -11.60
CA PRO A 146 7.13 -11.24 -12.00
C PRO A 146 6.11 -10.11 -12.19
N ALA A 147 6.60 -8.87 -12.21
CA ALA A 147 5.77 -7.71 -12.52
C ALA A 147 5.18 -7.81 -13.93
N ASN A 148 3.93 -7.43 -14.09
CA ASN A 148 3.26 -7.41 -15.39
C ASN A 148 3.60 -6.11 -16.14
N TYR A 149 4.65 -6.16 -16.99
CA TYR A 149 5.14 -5.01 -17.73
C TYR A 149 4.09 -4.39 -18.65
N GLU A 150 3.30 -5.22 -19.34
CA GLU A 150 2.29 -4.76 -20.29
C GLU A 150 1.20 -3.93 -19.57
N ASN A 151 0.67 -4.44 -18.49
CA ASN A 151 -0.32 -3.71 -17.70
C ASN A 151 0.25 -2.42 -17.10
N ILE A 152 1.51 -2.46 -16.64
CA ILE A 152 2.20 -1.27 -16.11
C ILE A 152 2.34 -0.20 -17.20
N ASP A 153 2.73 -0.58 -18.42
CA ASP A 153 2.89 0.33 -19.55
C ASP A 153 1.57 0.99 -19.94
N ILE A 154 0.49 0.20 -20.01
CA ILE A 154 -0.86 0.69 -20.33
C ILE A 154 -1.31 1.74 -19.29
N VAL A 155 -1.12 1.44 -18.00
CA VAL A 155 -1.51 2.36 -16.93
C VAL A 155 -0.64 3.62 -16.91
N GLU A 156 0.69 3.48 -17.06
CA GLU A 156 1.59 4.64 -17.14
C GLU A 156 1.25 5.55 -18.30
N GLN A 157 1.00 4.99 -19.48
CA GLN A 157 0.61 5.77 -20.65
C GLN A 157 -0.65 6.58 -20.33
N TRP A 158 -1.69 5.93 -19.81
CA TRP A 158 -2.93 6.62 -19.47
C TRP A 158 -2.73 7.74 -18.45
N ILE A 159 -1.94 7.50 -17.40
CA ILE A 159 -1.62 8.51 -16.38
C ILE A 159 -0.91 9.71 -17.03
N ASN A 160 0.11 9.48 -17.85
CA ASN A 160 0.86 10.55 -18.50
C ASN A 160 0.01 11.41 -19.45
N GLU A 161 -0.99 10.82 -20.08
CA GLU A 161 -1.91 11.51 -20.98
C GLU A 161 -3.00 12.29 -20.26
N ASN A 162 -3.47 11.80 -19.10
CA ASN A 162 -4.71 12.27 -18.51
C ASN A 162 -4.56 12.99 -17.16
N ILE A 163 -3.54 12.65 -16.33
CA ILE A 163 -3.50 13.09 -14.93
C ILE A 163 -3.52 14.61 -14.75
N PHE A 164 -2.84 15.35 -15.60
CA PHE A 164 -2.76 16.81 -15.47
C PHE A 164 -4.08 17.51 -15.82
N SER A 165 -4.96 16.88 -16.62
CA SER A 165 -6.30 17.41 -16.94
C SER A 165 -7.25 17.37 -15.73
N PHE A 166 -6.93 16.61 -14.69
CA PHE A 166 -7.71 16.58 -13.45
C PHE A 166 -7.56 17.85 -12.63
N ALA A 167 -6.49 18.62 -12.82
CA ALA A 167 -6.23 19.85 -12.06
C ALA A 167 -7.42 20.83 -12.09
N ASP A 168 -8.05 20.99 -13.24
CA ASP A 168 -9.18 21.92 -13.44
C ASP A 168 -10.49 21.40 -12.83
N LYS A 169 -10.58 20.11 -12.53
CA LYS A 169 -11.80 19.45 -12.02
C LYS A 169 -11.79 19.27 -10.51
N LEU A 170 -10.63 19.44 -9.87
CA LEU A 170 -10.43 19.12 -8.47
C LEU A 170 -10.40 20.39 -7.61
N THR A 171 -11.01 20.29 -6.43
CA THR A 171 -10.98 21.33 -5.40
C THR A 171 -10.49 20.74 -4.08
N GLY A 172 -9.91 21.56 -3.21
CA GLY A 172 -9.44 21.14 -1.90
C GLY A 172 -7.97 20.73 -1.87
N LYS A 173 -7.52 20.24 -0.71
CA LYS A 173 -6.11 19.86 -0.43
C LYS A 173 -5.97 18.36 -0.09
N ASP A 174 -7.07 17.64 -0.09
CA ASP A 174 -7.17 16.22 0.17
C ASP A 174 -6.56 15.39 -0.98
N TYR A 175 -6.90 14.13 -1.06
CA TYR A 175 -6.32 13.21 -2.04
C TYR A 175 -7.12 13.10 -3.33
N LEU A 176 -6.41 12.89 -4.44
CA LEU A 176 -6.91 12.25 -5.64
C LEU A 176 -6.41 10.81 -5.63
N LYS A 177 -7.32 9.86 -5.74
CA LYS A 177 -7.03 8.42 -5.79
C LYS A 177 -7.70 7.83 -7.01
N ILE A 178 -6.90 7.31 -7.92
CA ILE A 178 -7.37 6.66 -9.15
C ILE A 178 -7.03 5.18 -9.04
N PHE A 179 -8.03 4.32 -9.23
CA PHE A 179 -7.86 2.87 -9.19
C PHE A 179 -8.22 2.26 -10.53
N PHE A 180 -7.38 1.33 -10.96
CA PHE A 180 -7.49 0.67 -12.25
C PHE A 180 -7.95 -0.77 -12.08
N GLN A 181 -9.03 -1.14 -12.77
CA GLN A 181 -9.53 -2.50 -12.87
C GLN A 181 -9.13 -3.05 -14.24
N MET A 182 -8.39 -4.14 -14.24
CA MET A 182 -7.89 -4.80 -15.45
C MET A 182 -8.11 -6.30 -15.32
N ASP A 183 -8.35 -6.96 -16.44
CA ASP A 183 -8.47 -8.43 -16.47
C ASP A 183 -7.16 -9.07 -15.98
N HIS A 184 -7.31 -10.13 -15.21
CA HIS A 184 -6.18 -10.90 -14.64
C HIS A 184 -5.23 -10.10 -13.74
N ALA A 185 -5.67 -8.93 -13.24
CA ALA A 185 -4.93 -8.11 -12.28
C ALA A 185 -5.76 -7.95 -10.99
N ASP A 186 -5.13 -8.25 -9.85
CA ASP A 186 -5.77 -8.15 -8.54
C ASP A 186 -5.03 -7.19 -7.62
N HIS A 187 -5.79 -6.28 -7.00
CA HIS A 187 -5.24 -5.27 -6.10
C HIS A 187 -4.49 -5.87 -4.90
N GLU A 188 -4.97 -6.98 -4.35
CA GLU A 188 -4.32 -7.65 -3.22
C GLU A 188 -2.98 -8.24 -3.63
N THR A 189 -2.94 -8.96 -4.75
CA THR A 189 -1.74 -9.59 -5.29
C THR A 189 -0.66 -8.55 -5.60
N GLU A 190 -1.02 -7.49 -6.32
CA GLU A 190 -0.07 -6.44 -6.67
C GLU A 190 0.32 -5.58 -5.45
N GLY A 191 -0.60 -5.39 -4.51
CA GLY A 191 -0.31 -4.72 -3.25
C GLY A 191 0.73 -5.47 -2.41
N LYS A 192 0.65 -6.79 -2.33
CA LYS A 192 1.60 -7.65 -1.59
C LYS A 192 3.04 -7.47 -2.07
N ARG A 193 3.26 -7.22 -3.35
CA ARG A 193 4.60 -7.03 -3.95
C ARG A 193 5.44 -5.96 -3.24
N TYR A 194 4.80 -4.89 -2.77
CA TYR A 194 5.47 -3.81 -2.03
C TYR A 194 5.14 -3.79 -0.54
N TYR A 195 4.06 -4.46 -0.13
CA TYR A 195 3.70 -4.61 1.26
C TYR A 195 4.70 -5.49 2.00
N ILE A 196 4.98 -6.69 1.48
CA ILE A 196 5.83 -7.69 2.14
C ILE A 196 7.27 -7.18 2.39
N PRO A 197 7.99 -6.61 1.41
CA PRO A 197 9.33 -6.10 1.66
C PRO A 197 9.40 -4.93 2.65
N ASN A 198 8.26 -4.30 2.93
CA ASN A 198 8.17 -3.16 3.84
C ASN A 198 7.52 -3.48 5.19
N ILE A 199 7.15 -4.74 5.45
CA ILE A 199 6.44 -5.16 6.67
C ILE A 199 7.28 -4.99 7.93
N TYR A 200 8.59 -5.17 7.82
CA TYR A 200 9.51 -4.97 8.92
C TYR A 200 9.97 -3.51 9.02
N ASN A 201 10.26 -3.04 10.22
CA ASN A 201 10.68 -1.66 10.46
C ASN A 201 11.97 -1.31 9.71
N LYS A 202 13.02 -2.12 9.90
CA LYS A 202 14.30 -2.01 9.19
C LYS A 202 14.78 -3.39 8.79
N ASN A 203 14.92 -3.63 7.51
CA ASN A 203 15.41 -4.91 7.00
C ASN A 203 16.89 -5.17 7.33
N ASP A 204 17.66 -4.14 7.71
CA ASP A 204 19.05 -4.28 8.16
C ASP A 204 19.20 -5.22 9.39
N TYR A 205 18.11 -5.46 10.13
CA TYR A 205 18.09 -6.36 11.30
C TYR A 205 17.47 -7.73 10.99
N ASN A 206 17.06 -7.97 9.75
CA ASN A 206 16.48 -9.25 9.39
C ASN A 206 17.53 -10.35 9.42
N GLU A 207 17.12 -11.49 9.94
CA GLU A 207 17.91 -12.72 9.98
C GLU A 207 17.17 -13.84 9.26
N ASN A 208 17.89 -14.63 8.50
CA ASN A 208 17.35 -15.83 7.87
C ASN A 208 17.65 -17.04 8.79
N LEU A 209 16.60 -17.65 9.32
CA LEU A 209 16.67 -18.79 10.23
C LEU A 209 15.81 -19.91 9.68
N SER A 210 16.43 -21.04 9.34
CA SER A 210 15.71 -22.21 8.83
C SER A 210 14.84 -21.90 7.61
N ASP A 211 15.38 -21.17 6.65
CA ASP A 211 14.72 -20.73 5.41
C ASP A 211 13.54 -19.75 5.58
N GLU A 212 13.37 -19.22 6.80
CA GLU A 212 12.39 -18.17 7.07
C GLU A 212 13.08 -16.84 7.43
N VAL A 213 12.53 -15.73 6.96
CA VAL A 213 13.01 -14.39 7.28
C VAL A 213 12.36 -13.87 8.56
N TYR A 214 13.16 -13.58 9.56
CA TYR A 214 12.76 -12.96 10.82
C TYR A 214 13.16 -11.49 10.84
N GLY A 215 12.26 -10.64 11.33
CA GLY A 215 12.51 -9.20 11.45
C GLY A 215 11.69 -8.55 12.54
N VAL A 216 11.93 -7.25 12.75
CA VAL A 216 11.16 -6.42 13.70
C VAL A 216 9.92 -5.89 13.01
N ALA A 217 8.75 -6.42 13.35
CA ALA A 217 7.49 -6.01 12.73
C ALA A 217 7.24 -4.49 12.90
N ASN A 218 6.76 -3.86 11.84
CA ASN A 218 6.53 -2.40 11.78
C ASN A 218 5.32 -1.98 12.64
N ASN A 219 4.36 -2.85 12.79
CA ASN A 219 3.10 -2.65 13.52
C ASN A 219 3.17 -2.95 15.01
N ASN A 220 4.31 -2.79 15.64
CA ASN A 220 4.44 -3.04 17.08
C ASN A 220 3.63 -2.04 17.89
N VAL A 221 2.34 -2.29 18.03
CA VAL A 221 1.43 -1.49 18.83
C VAL A 221 1.92 -1.45 20.28
N GLY A 222 2.12 -0.26 20.80
CA GLY A 222 2.68 -0.02 22.11
C GLY A 222 4.21 -0.10 22.20
N PHE A 223 4.90 -0.36 21.09
CA PHE A 223 6.36 -0.32 21.01
C PHE A 223 6.83 0.72 20.00
N ASN A 224 7.87 1.43 20.33
CA ASN A 224 8.46 2.38 19.41
C ASN A 224 9.37 1.62 18.43
N ASP A 225 8.89 1.39 17.21
CA ASP A 225 9.62 0.66 16.15
C ASP A 225 10.94 1.32 15.78
N LYS A 226 11.02 2.65 15.95
CA LYS A 226 12.26 3.40 15.70
C LYS A 226 13.30 3.19 16.79
N LYS A 227 12.91 2.59 17.90
CA LYS A 227 13.78 2.32 19.05
C LYS A 227 13.57 0.86 19.51
N PRO A 228 14.03 -0.11 18.72
CA PRO A 228 13.78 -1.53 18.96
C PRO A 228 14.23 -2.04 20.33
N TYR A 229 15.12 -1.31 20.99
CA TYR A 229 15.64 -1.67 22.31
C TYR A 229 14.87 -1.08 23.50
N LEU A 230 13.87 -0.24 23.28
CA LEU A 230 13.05 0.30 24.39
C LEU A 230 12.38 -0.78 25.22
N LYS A 231 11.97 -1.86 24.56
CA LYS A 231 11.33 -3.01 25.21
C LYS A 231 12.28 -3.75 26.15
N HIS A 232 13.55 -3.80 25.81
CA HIS A 232 14.53 -4.60 26.52
C HIS A 232 15.35 -3.82 27.55
N ARG A 233 15.17 -2.52 27.69
CA ARG A 233 15.93 -1.61 28.58
C ARG A 233 17.45 -1.82 28.59
N ASP A 234 17.94 -2.89 28.01
CA ASP A 234 19.33 -3.25 27.87
C ASP A 234 19.82 -2.92 26.46
N ARG A 235 20.60 -1.85 26.35
CA ARG A 235 21.20 -1.41 25.09
C ARG A 235 22.29 -2.35 24.58
N LYS A 236 22.71 -3.34 25.36
CA LYS A 236 23.68 -4.36 24.95
C LYS A 236 23.01 -5.52 24.21
N CYS A 237 21.70 -5.66 24.29
CA CYS A 237 20.98 -6.63 23.50
C CYS A 237 20.97 -6.17 22.03
N SER A 238 21.71 -6.87 21.18
CA SER A 238 21.78 -6.58 19.75
C SER A 238 20.59 -7.12 18.96
N PHE A 239 19.76 -7.96 19.58
CA PHE A 239 18.63 -8.60 18.93
C PHE A 239 17.31 -8.10 19.53
N PRO A 240 16.58 -7.24 18.81
CA PRO A 240 15.21 -6.90 19.19
C PRO A 240 14.30 -8.13 19.10
N ASN A 241 13.06 -8.01 19.61
CA ASN A 241 12.07 -9.06 19.46
C ASN A 241 11.73 -9.23 17.98
N MET A 242 12.23 -10.29 17.37
CA MET A 242 12.02 -10.60 15.96
C MET A 242 10.89 -11.60 15.79
N GLU A 243 10.21 -11.51 14.69
CA GLU A 243 9.08 -12.36 14.32
C GLU A 243 9.24 -12.80 12.87
N ASN A 244 8.76 -14.00 12.54
CA ASN A 244 8.73 -14.44 11.15
C ASN A 244 7.68 -13.65 10.35
N LEU A 245 7.73 -13.80 9.04
CA LEU A 245 6.92 -13.06 8.10
C LEU A 245 5.41 -13.26 8.33
N ASP A 246 4.98 -14.50 8.51
CA ASP A 246 3.57 -14.84 8.73
C ASP A 246 3.01 -14.15 9.96
N LYS A 247 3.75 -14.20 11.08
CA LYS A 247 3.34 -13.54 12.31
C LYS A 247 3.28 -12.02 12.18
N ALA A 248 4.22 -11.43 11.44
CA ALA A 248 4.21 -10.00 11.17
C ALA A 248 2.99 -9.58 10.34
N ILE A 249 2.66 -10.34 9.29
CA ILE A 249 1.47 -10.10 8.45
C ILE A 249 0.18 -10.25 9.27
N ARG A 250 0.06 -11.32 10.07
CA ARG A 250 -1.09 -11.56 10.93
C ARG A 250 -1.36 -10.41 11.89
N LYS A 251 -0.31 -9.92 12.53
CA LYS A 251 -0.40 -8.76 13.42
C LYS A 251 -0.83 -7.50 12.67
N GLN A 252 -0.28 -7.26 11.51
CA GLN A 252 -0.66 -6.10 10.71
C GLN A 252 -2.16 -6.15 10.35
N LYS A 253 -2.64 -7.29 9.85
CA LYS A 253 -4.06 -7.48 9.54
C LYS A 253 -4.98 -7.30 10.75
N PHE A 254 -4.53 -7.71 11.94
CA PHE A 254 -5.29 -7.55 13.18
C PHE A 254 -5.40 -6.09 13.62
N PHE A 255 -4.40 -5.26 13.33
CA PHE A 255 -4.39 -3.85 13.72
C PHE A 255 -4.94 -2.90 12.65
N ASP A 256 -5.05 -3.35 11.42
CA ASP A 256 -5.66 -2.60 10.31
C ASP A 256 -7.20 -2.53 10.43
#